data_ad56af8de534980dc3ab83aab05f4cd4
#
_entry.id   ad56af8de534980dc3ab83aab05f4cd4
#
_cell.length_a   1.000
_cell.length_b   1.000
_cell.length_c   1.000
_cell.angle_alpha   90.00
_cell.angle_beta   90.00
_cell.angle_gamma   90.00
#
_symmetry.space_group_name_H-M   'P 1'
#
loop_
_entity.id
_entity.type
_entity.pdbx_description
1 polymer ?
#
loop_
_entity_poly.entity_id
_entity_poly.type
_entity_poly.pdbx_seq_one_letter_code
_entity_poly.pdbx_strand_id
1 'polypeptide(L)'
;MRMPAPEPFYVYSKPGDWINDTWSCRYGEGNDFLDDGTPMPTGDMIMQPALSYVNFLILNNIVIAQNYWEEGRPESIRERDKQALAVLQEVFPDRKIVPFVSTALNIRGGGVHCATKNVGKASK
;
A
#
# COMPACT_ATOMS: atom_id res chain seq x y z
N MET A 1 9.80 -12.96 -17.32
CA MET A 1 9.86 -12.28 -16.00
C MET A 1 8.46 -12.04 -15.48
N ARG A 2 8.21 -12.25 -14.20
CA ARG A 2 6.89 -12.04 -13.58
C ARG A 2 7.06 -11.38 -12.21
N MET A 3 6.36 -10.26 -11.98
CA MET A 3 6.31 -9.62 -10.67
C MET A 3 5.59 -10.54 -9.68
N PRO A 4 6.17 -10.83 -8.50
CA PRO A 4 5.48 -11.60 -7.47
C PRO A 4 4.26 -10.83 -6.95
N ALA A 5 3.25 -11.54 -6.49
CA ALA A 5 2.18 -10.94 -5.71
C ALA A 5 2.66 -10.70 -4.27
N PRO A 6 2.31 -9.57 -3.65
CA PRO A 6 2.54 -9.38 -2.22
C PRO A 6 1.81 -10.44 -1.41
N GLU A 7 2.44 -10.89 -0.32
CA GLU A 7 1.76 -11.75 0.64
C GLU A 7 0.79 -10.91 1.48
N PRO A 8 -0.48 -11.30 1.58
CA PRO A 8 -1.45 -10.53 2.33
C PRO A 8 -1.17 -10.59 3.85
N PHE A 9 -1.38 -9.46 4.50
CA PHE A 9 -1.42 -9.38 5.97
C PHE A 9 -2.58 -8.51 6.40
N TYR A 10 -2.93 -8.60 7.67
CA TYR A 10 -4.09 -7.91 8.23
C TYR A 10 -3.64 -6.93 9.31
N VAL A 11 -4.34 -5.81 9.36
CA VAL A 11 -4.16 -4.78 10.39
C VAL A 11 -5.41 -4.73 11.24
N TYR A 12 -5.22 -4.84 12.55
CA TYR A 12 -6.29 -4.71 13.55
C TYR A 12 -6.33 -3.28 14.05
N SER A 13 -7.51 -2.73 14.19
CA SER A 13 -7.70 -1.41 14.77
C SER A 13 -8.95 -1.36 15.64
N LYS A 14 -8.88 -0.55 16.68
CA LYS A 14 -9.97 -0.32 17.64
C LYS A 14 -10.52 1.09 17.48
N PRO A 15 -11.75 1.36 17.90
CA PRO A 15 -12.27 2.72 18.00
C PRO A 15 -11.30 3.62 18.78
N GLY A 16 -10.98 4.79 18.22
CA GLY A 16 -9.96 5.70 18.72
C GLY A 16 -8.56 5.52 18.09
N ASP A 17 -8.29 4.43 17.39
CA ASP A 17 -7.10 4.31 16.55
C ASP A 17 -7.32 5.08 15.25
N TRP A 18 -6.27 5.76 14.75
CA TRP A 18 -6.39 6.57 13.53
C TRP A 18 -6.88 5.78 12.30
N ILE A 19 -6.60 4.49 12.24
CA ILE A 19 -7.05 3.61 11.15
C ILE A 19 -8.56 3.44 11.24
N ASN A 20 -9.06 3.08 12.42
CA ASN A 20 -10.48 2.88 12.66
C ASN A 20 -11.24 4.17 12.39
N ASP A 21 -10.78 5.29 12.97
CA ASP A 21 -11.42 6.59 12.81
C ASP A 21 -11.44 7.05 11.35
N THR A 22 -10.35 6.81 10.59
CA THR A 22 -10.29 7.14 9.15
C THR A 22 -11.34 6.37 8.35
N TRP A 23 -11.54 5.10 8.65
CA TRP A 23 -12.45 4.25 7.89
C TRP A 23 -13.89 4.36 8.42
N SER A 24 -14.10 4.50 9.72
CA SER A 24 -15.42 4.79 10.27
C SER A 24 -15.95 6.15 9.80
N CYS A 25 -15.12 7.19 9.72
CA CYS A 25 -15.52 8.47 9.13
C CYS A 25 -15.85 8.41 7.64
N ARG A 26 -15.29 7.45 6.90
CA ARG A 26 -15.64 7.26 5.48
C ARG A 26 -17.01 6.63 5.28
N TYR A 27 -17.41 5.82 6.24
CA TYR A 27 -18.60 4.99 6.17
C TYR A 27 -19.60 5.30 7.30
N GLY A 28 -19.30 6.23 8.20
CA GLY A 28 -20.10 6.51 9.39
C GLY A 28 -20.49 7.96 9.50
N GLU A 29 -21.54 8.19 9.79
CA GLU A 29 -22.52 9.01 10.45
C GLU A 29 -23.86 8.93 9.70
N GLY A 30 -24.56 7.82 9.94
CA GLY A 30 -26.00 7.77 9.71
C GLY A 30 -26.48 7.21 8.38
N ASN A 31 -25.61 6.81 7.46
CA ASN A 31 -26.03 6.25 6.16
C ASN A 31 -25.30 5.00 5.69
N ASP A 32 -24.55 4.36 6.57
CA ASP A 32 -23.72 3.25 6.12
C ASP A 32 -24.42 1.93 6.38
N PHE A 33 -24.93 1.43 5.30
CA PHE A 33 -25.54 0.12 5.22
C PHE A 33 -24.75 -0.73 4.23
N LEU A 34 -24.65 -2.01 4.52
CA LEU A 34 -24.22 -3.00 3.56
C LEU A 34 -25.24 -3.09 2.41
N ASP A 35 -24.88 -3.70 1.30
CA ASP A 35 -25.74 -3.86 0.12
C ASP A 35 -27.07 -4.59 0.44
N ASP A 36 -27.11 -5.36 1.52
CA ASP A 36 -28.30 -6.03 2.03
C ASP A 36 -29.17 -5.17 2.97
N GLY A 37 -28.78 -3.92 3.21
CA GLY A 37 -29.50 -2.97 4.08
C GLY A 37 -29.19 -3.12 5.55
N THR A 38 -28.23 -3.98 5.95
CA THR A 38 -27.79 -4.05 7.35
C THR A 38 -26.84 -2.89 7.69
N PRO A 39 -26.92 -2.33 8.92
CA PRO A 39 -25.97 -1.29 9.33
C PRO A 39 -24.53 -1.80 9.29
N MET A 40 -23.59 -0.94 8.83
CA MET A 40 -22.16 -1.25 8.93
C MET A 40 -21.76 -1.55 10.37
N PRO A 41 -20.98 -2.61 10.62
CA PRO A 41 -20.48 -2.91 11.94
C PRO A 41 -19.65 -1.76 12.49
N THR A 42 -19.89 -1.36 13.73
CA THR A 42 -19.06 -0.43 14.48
C THR A 42 -18.23 -1.20 15.51
N GLY A 43 -17.04 -0.72 15.81
CA GLY A 43 -16.16 -1.36 16.78
C GLY A 43 -14.81 -1.74 16.19
N ASP A 44 -14.26 -2.86 16.67
CA ASP A 44 -12.96 -3.35 16.19
C ASP A 44 -13.03 -3.69 14.70
N MET A 45 -12.02 -3.26 13.95
CA MET A 45 -11.89 -3.54 12.52
C MET A 45 -10.67 -4.39 12.22
N ILE A 46 -10.82 -5.26 11.23
CA ILE A 46 -9.74 -5.99 10.59
C ILE A 46 -9.72 -5.54 9.13
N MET A 47 -8.59 -5.02 8.70
CA MET A 47 -8.46 -4.59 7.32
C MET A 47 -7.25 -5.24 6.64
N GLN A 48 -7.41 -5.56 5.37
CA GLN A 48 -6.31 -5.93 4.49
C GLN A 48 -5.89 -4.67 3.71
N PRO A 49 -4.63 -4.20 3.86
CA PRO A 49 -4.14 -3.07 3.07
C PRO A 49 -4.13 -3.38 1.56
N ALA A 50 -4.26 -2.36 0.74
CA ALA A 50 -4.20 -2.48 -0.72
C ALA A 50 -2.75 -2.67 -1.18
N LEU A 51 -2.24 -3.90 -1.17
CA LEU A 51 -0.85 -4.23 -1.47
C LEU A 51 -0.62 -4.41 -2.98
N SER A 52 0.45 -3.82 -3.50
CA SER A 52 0.84 -3.97 -4.90
C SER A 52 2.30 -3.56 -5.15
N TYR A 53 3.16 -4.45 -5.63
CA TYR A 53 4.53 -4.10 -6.03
C TYR A 53 4.60 -3.29 -7.33
N VAL A 54 3.52 -3.20 -8.10
CA VAL A 54 3.49 -2.40 -9.34
C VAL A 54 3.03 -0.96 -9.12
N ASN A 55 2.76 -0.57 -7.88
CA ASN A 55 2.40 0.80 -7.52
C ASN A 55 3.65 1.63 -7.13
N PHE A 56 4.69 1.56 -7.94
CA PHE A 56 5.95 2.26 -7.77
C PHE A 56 5.97 3.62 -8.48
N LEU A 57 6.89 4.49 -8.10
CA LEU A 57 7.11 5.80 -8.73
C LEU A 57 8.44 5.83 -9.48
N ILE A 58 8.40 6.20 -10.75
CA ILE A 58 9.59 6.39 -11.57
C ILE A 58 10.00 7.87 -11.55
N LEU A 59 11.25 8.11 -11.18
CA LEU A 59 11.91 9.40 -11.28
C LEU A 59 13.13 9.29 -12.23
N ASN A 60 13.84 10.40 -12.45
CA ASN A 60 14.91 10.42 -13.45
C ASN A 60 15.96 9.30 -13.26
N ASN A 61 16.49 9.14 -12.04
CA ASN A 61 17.57 8.19 -11.75
C ASN A 61 17.20 7.12 -10.72
N ILE A 62 15.98 7.15 -10.22
CA ILE A 62 15.51 6.22 -9.18
C ILE A 62 14.11 5.71 -9.48
N VAL A 63 13.80 4.54 -8.92
CA VAL A 63 12.43 4.02 -8.79
C VAL A 63 12.16 3.84 -7.31
N ILE A 64 11.13 4.50 -6.79
CA ILE A 64 10.66 4.29 -5.43
C ILE A 64 9.71 3.11 -5.43
N ALA A 65 10.13 2.02 -4.81
CA ALA A 65 9.41 0.75 -4.79
C ALA A 65 8.77 0.50 -3.44
N GLN A 66 7.60 -0.12 -3.45
CA GLN A 66 6.91 -0.48 -2.22
C GLN A 66 7.53 -1.71 -1.56
N ASN A 67 7.65 -1.64 -0.26
CA ASN A 67 8.07 -2.72 0.63
C ASN A 67 7.01 -2.90 1.72
N TYR A 68 6.89 -4.13 2.21
CA TYR A 68 5.84 -4.45 3.19
C TYR A 68 6.36 -5.12 4.45
N TRP A 69 7.62 -5.60 4.43
CA TRP A 69 8.19 -6.21 5.62
C TRP A 69 8.58 -5.15 6.65
N GLU A 70 8.17 -5.37 7.87
CA GLU A 70 8.59 -4.65 9.07
C GLU A 70 8.84 -5.67 10.18
N GLU A 71 9.57 -5.27 11.21
CA GLU A 71 9.85 -6.12 12.36
C GLU A 71 8.53 -6.65 12.97
N GLY A 72 8.50 -7.96 13.25
CA GLY A 72 7.32 -8.65 13.75
C GLY A 72 6.40 -9.25 12.67
N ARG A 73 6.64 -8.96 11.38
CA ARG A 73 5.94 -9.61 10.27
C ARG A 73 6.64 -10.89 9.82
N PRO A 74 5.91 -11.84 9.19
CA PRO A 74 6.48 -13.07 8.66
C PRO A 74 7.68 -12.82 7.72
N GLU A 75 8.70 -13.67 7.81
CA GLU A 75 9.89 -13.57 6.94
C GLU A 75 9.53 -13.82 5.45
N SER A 76 8.45 -14.55 5.18
CA SER A 76 7.92 -14.75 3.82
C SER A 76 7.61 -13.43 3.11
N ILE A 77 7.11 -12.42 3.83
CA ILE A 77 6.88 -11.06 3.27
C ILE A 77 8.21 -10.44 2.84
N ARG A 78 9.26 -10.57 3.67
CA ARG A 78 10.60 -10.06 3.35
C ARG A 78 11.19 -10.71 2.10
N GLU A 79 10.98 -12.01 1.94
CA GLU A 79 11.41 -12.71 0.74
C GLU A 79 10.64 -12.28 -0.51
N ARG A 80 9.35 -12.00 -0.39
CA ARG A 80 8.54 -11.42 -1.48
C ARG A 80 9.02 -10.02 -1.86
N ASP A 81 9.31 -9.18 -0.88
CA ASP A 81 9.89 -7.85 -1.10
C ASP A 81 11.20 -7.94 -1.88
N LYS A 82 12.13 -8.80 -1.47
CA LYS A 82 13.41 -9.02 -2.18
C LYS A 82 13.20 -9.44 -3.64
N GLN A 83 12.28 -10.39 -3.88
CA GLN A 83 11.95 -10.86 -5.23
C GLN A 83 11.40 -9.70 -6.09
N ALA A 84 10.49 -8.90 -5.55
CA ALA A 84 9.92 -7.76 -6.26
C ALA A 84 10.97 -6.69 -6.60
N LEU A 85 11.85 -6.36 -5.65
CA LEU A 85 12.94 -5.41 -5.88
C LEU A 85 13.93 -5.92 -6.95
N ALA A 86 14.23 -7.21 -6.97
CA ALA A 86 15.09 -7.81 -7.99
C ALA A 86 14.46 -7.71 -9.39
N VAL A 87 13.16 -7.98 -9.51
CA VAL A 87 12.42 -7.80 -10.78
C VAL A 87 12.45 -6.34 -11.23
N LEU A 88 12.25 -5.39 -10.31
CA LEU A 88 12.30 -3.97 -10.66
C LEU A 88 13.72 -3.55 -11.09
N GLN A 89 14.77 -4.06 -10.45
CA GLN A 89 16.15 -3.76 -10.86
C GLN A 89 16.48 -4.34 -12.25
N GLU A 90 15.91 -5.47 -12.60
CA GLU A 90 16.06 -6.05 -13.94
C GLU A 90 15.31 -5.23 -15.00
N VAL A 91 14.12 -4.73 -14.68
CA VAL A 91 13.30 -3.86 -15.57
C VAL A 91 13.92 -2.47 -15.73
N PHE A 92 14.56 -1.96 -14.69
CA PHE A 92 15.15 -0.62 -14.66
C PHE A 92 16.66 -0.67 -14.36
N PRO A 93 17.49 -1.25 -15.26
CA PRO A 93 18.90 -1.48 -14.97
C PRO A 93 19.68 -0.18 -14.73
N ASP A 94 19.28 0.92 -15.35
CA ASP A 94 19.95 2.23 -15.25
C ASP A 94 19.41 3.10 -14.11
N ARG A 95 18.51 2.56 -13.26
CA ARG A 95 17.93 3.29 -12.14
C ARG A 95 18.20 2.59 -10.82
N LYS A 96 18.44 3.38 -9.79
CA LYS A 96 18.53 2.85 -8.43
C LYS A 96 17.12 2.53 -7.92
N ILE A 97 16.89 1.30 -7.49
CA ILE A 97 15.66 0.91 -6.80
C ILE A 97 15.77 1.32 -5.34
N VAL A 98 14.82 2.13 -4.88
CA VAL A 98 14.77 2.63 -3.50
C VAL A 98 13.52 2.05 -2.83
N PRO A 99 13.68 1.08 -1.92
CA PRO A 99 12.56 0.52 -1.20
C PRO A 99 11.99 1.53 -0.19
N PHE A 100 10.68 1.52 -0.06
CA PHE A 100 9.93 2.37 0.86
C PHE A 100 8.80 1.56 1.50
N VAL A 101 8.76 1.54 2.83
CA VAL A 101 7.67 0.89 3.56
C VAL A 101 6.42 1.74 3.43
N SER A 102 5.47 1.26 2.64
CA SER A 102 4.28 2.01 2.21
C SER A 102 2.99 1.63 2.92
N THR A 103 3.06 0.83 3.97
CA THR A 103 1.88 0.28 4.67
C THR A 103 0.85 1.36 5.03
N ALA A 104 1.28 2.50 5.53
CA ALA A 104 0.37 3.60 5.90
C ALA A 104 -0.41 4.17 4.69
N LEU A 105 0.20 4.22 3.49
CA LEU A 105 -0.48 4.59 2.26
C LEU A 105 -1.47 3.51 1.83
N ASN A 106 -1.04 2.25 1.91
CA ASN A 106 -1.83 1.10 1.48
C ASN A 106 -3.08 0.89 2.35
N ILE A 107 -3.00 1.21 3.64
CA ILE A 107 -4.15 1.26 4.55
C ILE A 107 -5.18 2.30 4.08
N ARG A 108 -4.74 3.39 3.47
CA ARG A 108 -5.63 4.44 2.91
C ARG A 108 -6.17 4.11 1.52
N GLY A 109 -5.92 2.92 1.01
CA GLY A 109 -6.47 2.40 -0.25
C GLY A 109 -5.63 2.71 -1.49
N GLY A 110 -4.37 3.11 -1.34
CA GLY A 110 -3.47 3.40 -2.44
C GLY A 110 -2.03 3.00 -2.17
N GLY A 111 -1.12 3.38 -3.05
CA GLY A 111 0.31 3.18 -2.88
C GLY A 111 1.10 4.42 -3.31
N VAL A 112 2.39 4.26 -3.50
CA VAL A 112 3.30 5.38 -3.80
C VAL A 112 2.89 6.11 -5.09
N HIS A 113 2.57 5.38 -6.16
CA HIS A 113 2.12 5.98 -7.42
C HIS A 113 0.80 6.73 -7.24
N CYS A 114 -0.17 6.14 -6.54
CA CYS A 114 -1.48 6.76 -6.30
C CYS A 114 -1.39 8.06 -5.49
N ALA A 115 -0.41 8.16 -4.59
CA ALA A 115 -0.20 9.33 -3.72
C ALA A 115 0.68 10.42 -4.37
N THR A 116 1.16 10.22 -5.60
CA THR A 116 2.12 11.11 -6.26
C THR A 116 1.64 11.52 -7.65
N LYS A 117 2.20 12.61 -8.16
CA LYS A 117 1.98 13.07 -9.53
C LYS A 117 3.29 13.54 -10.13
N ASN A 118 3.67 12.95 -11.25
CA ASN A 118 4.82 13.42 -12.00
C ASN A 118 4.49 14.71 -12.73
N VAL A 119 5.36 15.71 -12.57
CA VAL A 119 5.31 16.95 -13.34
C VAL A 119 6.52 16.97 -14.26
N GLY A 120 6.28 16.98 -15.55
CA GLY A 120 7.33 17.10 -16.56
C GLY A 120 8.06 18.44 -16.47
N LYS A 121 9.35 18.44 -16.81
CA LYS A 121 10.11 19.68 -16.96
C LYS A 121 9.50 20.49 -18.11
N ALA A 122 9.14 21.74 -17.85
CA ALA A 122 8.71 22.63 -18.93
C ALA A 122 9.82 22.75 -20.00
N SER A 123 9.48 22.50 -21.25
CA SER A 123 10.35 22.87 -22.38
C SER A 123 10.46 24.39 -22.41
N LYS A 124 11.73 24.89 -22.42
CA LYS A 124 11.99 26.29 -22.69
C LYS A 124 11.75 26.58 -24.15
#